data_dbcaf923215a46faee0dd854c52611c3
#
_entry.id   dbcaf923215a46faee0dd854c52611c3
#
_cell.length_a   1.000
_cell.length_b   1.000
_cell.length_c   1.000
_cell.angle_alpha   90.00
_cell.angle_beta   90.00
_cell.angle_gamma   90.00
#
_symmetry.space_group_name_H-M   'P 1'
#
loop_
_entity.id
_entity.type
_entity.pdbx_description
1 polymer ?
#
loop_
_entity_poly.entity_id
_entity_poly.type
_entity_poly.pdbx_seq_one_letter_code
_entity_poly.pdbx_strand_id
1 'polypeptide(L)'
;SRIRQAIAQQDNARQNLEVARRVALFNAQTGFSGVNSAAASVKAFEQAVVSAQVAYDSNRVGQEVGVRTNLDVLNTQQNVYQTRRDLAQAYFNYLIGVLRLKSAVGTLSEQDVEEINRRLTG
;
A
#
# COMPACT_ATOMS: atom_id res chain seq x y z
N SER A 1 48.48 16.40 1.26
CA SER A 1 47.76 17.00 1.66
C SER A 1 46.40 16.87 2.34
N ARG A 2 46.29 17.52 3.49
CA ARG A 2 45.06 17.54 4.27
C ARG A 2 43.90 18.18 3.54
N ILE A 3 44.17 19.17 2.70
CA ILE A 3 43.15 19.88 1.92
C ILE A 3 42.51 18.95 0.89
N ARG A 4 43.31 18.14 0.19
CA ARG A 4 42.78 17.16 -0.77
C ARG A 4 41.95 16.08 -0.09
N GLN A 5 42.36 15.61 1.08
CA GLN A 5 41.61 14.64 1.86
C GLN A 5 40.27 15.23 2.32
N ALA A 6 40.25 16.48 2.78
CA ALA A 6 39.04 17.14 3.20
C ALA A 6 38.05 17.32 2.03
N ILE A 7 38.56 17.70 0.85
CA ILE A 7 37.75 17.83 -0.37
C ILE A 7 37.17 16.49 -0.78
N ALA A 8 38.00 15.41 -0.76
CA ALA A 8 37.54 14.08 -1.11
C ALA A 8 36.47 13.57 -0.15
N GLN A 9 36.64 13.82 1.17
CA GLN A 9 35.63 13.46 2.17
C GLN A 9 34.31 14.23 1.97
N GLN A 10 34.41 15.51 1.63
CA GLN A 10 33.23 16.34 1.36
C GLN A 10 32.49 15.86 0.11
N ASP A 11 33.21 15.51 -0.96
CA ASP A 11 32.63 14.97 -2.19
C ASP A 11 31.97 13.62 -1.92
N ASN A 12 32.58 12.73 -1.15
CA ASN A 12 31.99 11.46 -0.76
C ASN A 12 30.71 11.66 0.06
N ALA A 13 30.71 12.62 0.98
CA ALA A 13 29.52 12.95 1.77
C ALA A 13 28.38 13.46 0.89
N ARG A 14 28.70 14.31 -0.10
CA ARG A 14 27.70 14.79 -1.08
C ARG A 14 27.13 13.67 -1.92
N GLN A 15 27.99 12.78 -2.41
CA GLN A 15 27.54 11.62 -3.20
C GLN A 15 26.67 10.68 -2.38
N ASN A 16 27.03 10.40 -1.13
CA ASN A 16 26.26 9.56 -0.23
C ASN A 16 24.89 10.18 0.07
N LEU A 17 24.83 11.51 0.27
CA LEU A 17 23.58 12.22 0.49
C LEU A 17 22.68 12.16 -0.75
N GLU A 18 23.25 12.34 -1.93
CA GLU A 18 22.51 12.26 -3.18
C GLU A 18 21.95 10.87 -3.43
N VAL A 19 22.73 9.80 -3.17
CA VAL A 19 22.27 8.42 -3.27
C VAL A 19 21.14 8.17 -2.28
N ALA A 20 21.29 8.61 -1.03
CA ALA A 20 20.26 8.47 0.00
C ALA A 20 18.96 9.19 -0.39
N ARG A 21 19.07 10.37 -0.97
CA ARG A 21 17.93 11.15 -1.48
C ARG A 21 17.22 10.43 -2.62
N ARG A 22 17.97 9.87 -3.57
CA ARG A 22 17.42 9.09 -4.68
C ARG A 22 16.69 7.84 -4.20
N VAL A 23 17.26 7.14 -3.23
CA VAL A 23 16.65 5.96 -2.62
C VAL A 23 15.35 6.35 -1.91
N ALA A 24 15.37 7.43 -1.12
CA ALA A 24 14.18 7.91 -0.42
C ALA A 24 13.08 8.33 -1.41
N LEU A 25 13.43 9.01 -2.48
CA LEU A 25 12.48 9.40 -3.54
C LEU A 25 11.89 8.18 -4.23
N PHE A 26 12.73 7.20 -4.56
CA PHE A 26 12.29 5.94 -5.16
C PHE A 26 11.34 5.20 -4.23
N ASN A 27 11.65 5.11 -2.94
CA ASN A 27 10.79 4.47 -1.94
C ASN A 27 9.45 5.19 -1.81
N ALA A 28 9.46 6.52 -1.84
CA ALA A 28 8.23 7.32 -1.80
C ALA A 28 7.35 7.08 -3.04
N GLN A 29 7.95 7.05 -4.23
CA GLN A 29 7.24 6.78 -5.48
C GLN A 29 6.68 5.35 -5.52
N THR A 30 7.47 4.38 -5.08
CA THR A 30 7.04 2.97 -4.99
C THR A 30 5.92 2.82 -3.97
N GLY A 31 6.03 3.50 -2.81
CA GLY A 31 5.01 3.49 -1.79
C GLY A 31 3.70 4.11 -2.27
N PHE A 32 3.77 5.21 -3.00
CA PHE A 32 2.58 5.86 -3.59
C PHE A 32 1.89 4.96 -4.61
N SER A 33 2.66 4.34 -5.50
CA SER A 33 2.15 3.38 -6.47
C SER A 33 1.50 2.17 -5.79
N GLY A 34 2.13 1.66 -4.72
CA GLY A 34 1.60 0.57 -3.90
C GLY A 34 0.28 0.92 -3.22
N VAL A 35 0.16 2.15 -2.69
CA VAL A 35 -1.09 2.63 -2.08
C VAL A 35 -2.20 2.73 -3.12
N ASN A 36 -1.91 3.25 -4.31
CA ASN A 36 -2.90 3.33 -5.39
C ASN A 36 -3.37 1.94 -5.82
N SER A 37 -2.46 0.98 -5.95
CA SER A 37 -2.80 -0.41 -6.28
C SER A 37 -3.64 -1.06 -5.17
N ALA A 38 -3.28 -0.83 -3.91
CA ALA A 38 -4.01 -1.35 -2.77
C ALA A 38 -5.42 -0.75 -2.69
N ALA A 39 -5.57 0.55 -2.96
CA ALA A 39 -6.87 1.21 -3.01
C ALA A 39 -7.77 0.63 -4.11
N ALA A 40 -7.19 0.36 -5.29
CA ALA A 40 -7.91 -0.29 -6.39
C ALA A 40 -8.34 -1.71 -6.02
N SER A 41 -7.50 -2.46 -5.32
CA SER A 41 -7.83 -3.80 -4.82
C SER A 41 -8.98 -3.77 -3.81
N VAL A 42 -8.97 -2.81 -2.87
CA VAL A 42 -10.06 -2.62 -1.91
C VAL A 42 -11.37 -2.39 -2.65
N LYS A 43 -11.37 -1.52 -3.65
CA LYS A 43 -12.56 -1.23 -4.46
C LYS A 43 -13.09 -2.48 -5.18
N ALA A 44 -12.18 -3.28 -5.76
CA ALA A 44 -12.53 -4.51 -6.44
C ALA A 44 -13.13 -5.54 -5.47
N PHE A 45 -12.56 -5.69 -4.28
CA PHE A 45 -13.08 -6.60 -3.26
C PHE A 45 -14.39 -6.12 -2.64
N GLU A 46 -14.60 -4.81 -2.51
CA GLU A 46 -15.90 -4.24 -2.11
C GLU A 46 -16.99 -4.65 -3.11
N GLN A 47 -16.70 -4.55 -4.40
CA GLN A 47 -17.62 -4.96 -5.44
C GLN A 47 -17.87 -6.47 -5.41
N ALA A 48 -16.84 -7.27 -5.16
CA ALA A 48 -16.96 -8.71 -5.02
C ALA A 48 -17.87 -9.11 -3.85
N VAL A 49 -17.77 -8.40 -2.72
CA VAL A 49 -18.65 -8.64 -1.56
C VAL A 49 -20.11 -8.34 -1.93
N VAL A 50 -20.38 -7.25 -2.62
CA VAL A 50 -21.73 -6.90 -3.07
C VAL A 50 -22.28 -7.97 -3.99
N SER A 51 -21.49 -8.41 -4.98
CA SER A 51 -21.89 -9.45 -5.93
C SER A 51 -22.15 -10.79 -5.23
N ALA A 52 -21.32 -11.16 -4.28
CA ALA A 52 -21.47 -12.39 -3.50
C ALA A 52 -22.75 -12.34 -2.64
N GLN A 53 -23.05 -11.19 -2.05
CA GLN A 53 -24.25 -11.01 -1.25
C GLN A 53 -25.52 -11.13 -2.09
N VAL A 54 -25.52 -10.53 -3.28
CA VAL A 54 -26.63 -10.63 -4.24
C VAL A 54 -26.84 -12.08 -4.67
N ALA A 55 -25.76 -12.80 -4.97
CA ALA A 55 -25.83 -14.22 -5.34
C ALA A 55 -26.41 -15.07 -4.21
N TYR A 56 -25.98 -14.81 -2.97
CA TYR A 56 -26.51 -15.52 -1.79
C TYR A 56 -28.01 -15.25 -1.63
N ASP A 57 -28.42 -13.99 -1.67
CA ASP A 57 -29.82 -13.62 -1.51
C ASP A 57 -30.71 -14.25 -2.59
N SER A 58 -30.23 -14.25 -3.85
CA SER A 58 -30.91 -14.87 -4.98
C SER A 58 -31.04 -16.38 -4.81
N ASN A 59 -30.00 -17.05 -4.33
CA ASN A 59 -30.04 -18.49 -4.07
C ASN A 59 -30.97 -18.86 -2.91
N ARG A 60 -31.06 -18.00 -1.89
CA ARG A 60 -32.01 -18.22 -0.80
C ARG A 60 -33.45 -18.16 -1.30
N VAL A 61 -33.77 -17.15 -2.09
CA VAL A 61 -35.11 -17.04 -2.72
C VAL A 61 -35.37 -18.25 -3.61
N GLY A 62 -34.38 -18.67 -4.42
CA GLY A 62 -34.51 -19.84 -5.29
C GLY A 62 -34.73 -21.13 -4.49
N GLN A 63 -34.14 -21.26 -3.31
CA GLN A 63 -34.37 -22.37 -2.41
C GLN A 63 -35.82 -22.39 -1.88
N GLU A 64 -36.34 -21.24 -1.49
CA GLU A 64 -37.73 -21.10 -0.99
C GLU A 64 -38.75 -21.52 -2.03
N VAL A 65 -38.49 -21.24 -3.32
CA VAL A 65 -39.38 -21.62 -4.42
C VAL A 65 -39.03 -22.98 -5.06
N GLY A 66 -38.02 -23.67 -4.53
CA GLY A 66 -37.69 -25.04 -4.93
C GLY A 66 -36.79 -25.17 -6.17
N VAL A 67 -36.23 -24.08 -6.71
CA VAL A 67 -35.33 -24.12 -7.88
C VAL A 67 -33.84 -24.21 -7.50
N ARG A 68 -33.50 -24.03 -6.23
CA ARG A 68 -32.13 -24.15 -5.70
C ARG A 68 -32.06 -25.13 -4.55
N THR A 69 -30.91 -25.78 -4.38
CA THR A 69 -30.69 -26.74 -3.30
C THR A 69 -30.04 -26.09 -2.09
N ASN A 70 -30.05 -26.80 -0.93
CA ASN A 70 -29.27 -26.39 0.25
C ASN A 70 -27.79 -26.24 -0.07
N LEU A 71 -27.25 -27.09 -0.93
CA LEU A 71 -25.85 -27.03 -1.32
C LEU A 71 -25.54 -25.74 -2.09
N ASP A 72 -26.43 -25.32 -3.00
CA ASP A 72 -26.28 -24.06 -3.71
C ASP A 72 -26.24 -22.85 -2.77
N VAL A 73 -27.14 -22.82 -1.80
CA VAL A 73 -27.19 -21.76 -0.77
C VAL A 73 -25.92 -21.78 0.09
N LEU A 74 -25.47 -22.96 0.50
CA LEU A 74 -24.25 -23.09 1.31
C LEU A 74 -23.02 -22.60 0.55
N ASN A 75 -22.89 -22.96 -0.71
CA ASN A 75 -21.77 -22.53 -1.56
C ASN A 75 -21.74 -21.00 -1.72
N THR A 76 -22.89 -20.36 -1.94
CA THR A 76 -22.96 -18.90 -2.04
C THR A 76 -22.69 -18.22 -0.68
N GLN A 77 -23.11 -18.83 0.42
CA GLN A 77 -22.80 -18.34 1.76
C GLN A 77 -21.31 -18.39 2.04
N GLN A 78 -20.64 -19.48 1.69
CA GLN A 78 -19.20 -19.61 1.83
C GLN A 78 -18.46 -18.55 1.01
N ASN A 79 -18.95 -18.26 -0.20
CA ASN A 79 -18.38 -17.23 -1.05
C ASN A 79 -18.53 -15.82 -0.44
N VAL A 80 -19.65 -15.52 0.22
CA VAL A 80 -19.82 -14.26 0.96
C VAL A 80 -18.77 -14.13 2.06
N TYR A 81 -18.54 -15.16 2.85
CA TYR A 81 -17.53 -15.13 3.89
C TYR A 81 -16.13 -15.02 3.33
N GLN A 82 -15.83 -15.71 2.24
CA GLN A 82 -14.52 -15.62 1.57
C GLN A 82 -14.25 -14.21 1.04
N THR A 83 -15.21 -13.62 0.36
CA THR A 83 -15.06 -12.26 -0.19
C THR A 83 -14.91 -11.22 0.92
N ARG A 84 -15.61 -11.38 2.04
CA ARG A 84 -15.45 -10.51 3.21
C ARG A 84 -14.06 -10.62 3.82
N ARG A 85 -13.51 -11.81 3.92
CA ARG A 85 -12.12 -12.02 4.39
C ARG A 85 -11.12 -11.38 3.43
N ASP A 86 -11.33 -11.54 2.14
CA ASP A 86 -10.46 -10.95 1.12
C ASP A 86 -10.49 -9.42 1.20
N LEU A 87 -11.67 -8.84 1.42
CA LEU A 87 -11.82 -7.41 1.63
C LEU A 87 -11.09 -6.93 2.88
N ALA A 88 -11.22 -7.64 3.99
CA ALA A 88 -10.52 -7.31 5.24
C ALA A 88 -9.00 -7.34 5.04
N GLN A 89 -8.49 -8.35 4.33
CA GLN A 89 -7.07 -8.45 4.00
C GLN A 89 -6.62 -7.29 3.10
N ALA A 90 -7.43 -6.91 2.14
CA ALA A 90 -7.14 -5.77 1.26
C ALA A 90 -7.09 -4.45 2.03
N TYR A 91 -8.00 -4.22 2.96
CA TYR A 91 -7.96 -3.06 3.86
C TYR A 91 -6.70 -3.04 4.70
N PHE A 92 -6.32 -4.19 5.27
CA PHE A 92 -5.10 -4.29 6.06
C PHE A 92 -3.87 -3.95 5.23
N ASN A 93 -3.78 -4.50 4.02
CA ASN A 93 -2.68 -4.22 3.10
C ASN A 93 -2.65 -2.75 2.70
N TYR A 94 -3.80 -2.13 2.50
CA TYR A 94 -3.92 -0.70 2.22
C TYR A 94 -3.38 0.15 3.38
N LEU A 95 -3.78 -0.17 4.61
CA LEU A 95 -3.31 0.55 5.81
C LEU A 95 -1.79 0.43 5.98
N ILE A 96 -1.24 -0.77 5.77
CA ILE A 96 0.22 -0.99 5.82
C ILE A 96 0.91 -0.18 4.72
N GLY A 97 0.35 -0.16 3.52
CA GLY A 97 0.87 0.64 2.41
C GLY A 97 0.91 2.14 2.74
N VAL A 98 -0.14 2.66 3.34
CA VAL A 98 -0.21 4.07 3.77
C VAL A 98 0.85 4.38 4.83
N LEU A 99 1.04 3.49 5.80
CA LEU A 99 2.07 3.66 6.84
C LEU A 99 3.49 3.64 6.24
N ARG A 100 3.75 2.75 5.29
CA ARG A 100 5.03 2.70 4.58
C ARG A 100 5.27 3.96 3.77
N LEU A 101 4.26 4.46 3.10
CA LEU A 101 4.36 5.70 2.35
C LEU A 101 4.67 6.89 3.25
N LYS A 102 3.97 7.01 4.38
CA LYS A 102 4.23 8.06 5.38
C LYS A 102 5.65 7.98 5.90
N SER A 103 6.15 6.79 6.19
CA SER A 103 7.53 6.57 6.62
C SER A 103 8.54 7.01 5.57
N ALA A 104 8.32 6.65 4.30
CA ALA A 104 9.20 7.03 3.19
C ALA A 104 9.22 8.54 2.97
N VAL A 105 8.06 9.20 3.03
CA VAL A 105 7.94 10.66 2.90
C VAL A 105 8.60 11.36 4.10
N GLY A 106 8.45 10.82 5.30
CA GLY A 106 9.11 11.32 6.50
C GLY A 106 10.64 11.28 6.38
N THR A 107 11.19 10.18 5.90
CA THR A 107 12.63 10.05 5.64
C THR A 107 13.12 11.07 4.62
N LEU A 108 12.36 11.27 3.54
CA LEU A 108 12.70 12.28 2.52
C LEU A 108 12.70 13.69 3.10
N SER A 109 11.73 14.04 3.93
CA SER A 109 11.64 15.33 4.63
C SER A 109 12.82 15.55 5.57
N GLU A 110 13.23 14.54 6.32
CA GLU A 110 14.40 14.62 7.22
C GLU A 110 15.68 14.89 6.45
N GLN A 111 15.88 14.25 5.31
CA GLN A 111 17.04 14.47 4.44
C GLN A 111 17.05 15.88 3.86
N ASP A 112 15.91 16.42 3.47
CA ASP A 112 15.78 17.78 2.99
C ASP A 112 16.14 18.79 4.09
N VAL A 113 15.72 18.56 5.33
CA VAL A 113 16.08 19.39 6.48
C VAL A 113 17.58 19.34 6.75
N GLU A 114 18.20 18.16 6.71
CA GLU A 114 19.65 18.02 6.89
C GLU A 114 20.42 18.78 5.79
N GLU A 115 19.98 18.71 4.56
CA GLU A 115 20.61 19.43 3.45
C GLU A 115 20.54 20.94 3.66
N ILE A 116 19.40 21.46 4.10
CA ILE A 116 19.23 22.88 4.42
C ILE A 116 20.15 23.28 5.58
N ASN A 117 20.23 22.49 6.63
CA ASN A 117 21.12 22.74 7.76
C ASN A 117 22.59 22.80 7.34
N ARG A 118 23.01 21.90 6.46
CA ARG A 118 24.38 21.92 5.93
C ARG A 118 24.69 23.19 5.16
N ARG A 119 23.74 23.68 4.35
CA ARG A 119 23.89 24.92 3.60
C ARG A 119 23.97 26.13 4.52
N LEU A 120 23.27 26.11 5.65
CA LEU A 120 23.27 27.20 6.62
C LEU A 120 24.53 27.20 7.50
N THR A 121 25.09 26.04 7.79
CA THR A 121 26.24 25.88 8.70
C THR A 121 27.58 25.77 7.98
N GLY A 122 27.58 25.58 6.71
CA GLY A 122 28.77 25.48 5.87
C GLY A 122 29.01 26.67 5.03
#